data_d3891d0f0ae79027c21ea22229ed7699
#
_entry.id   d3891d0f0ae79027c21ea22229ed7699
#
_cell.length_a   1.000
_cell.length_b   1.000
_cell.length_c   1.000
_cell.angle_alpha   90.00
_cell.angle_beta   90.00
_cell.angle_gamma   90.00
#
_symmetry.space_group_name_H-M   'P 1'
#
loop_
_entity.id
_entity.type
_entity.pdbx_description
1 polymer ?
#
loop_
_entity_poly.entity_id
_entity_poly.type
_entity_poly.pdbx_seq_one_letter_code
_entity_poly.pdbx_strand_id
1 'polypeptide(L)'
;MNTLRKTTPNEVKFIIFQRVNTAGEPLKPQEMRHALNQGPAALFIKKLAENEYFRKATNYRIQSLRMEDRDFANRFVAFYIGYKCYSGELDNFMNTQMGRLNQMTADERNKIYMAFDKSMKCCYQIFQEDAFRKRLDIHDRRKPISKSVFDSLSVNIAWLTDEERNELVKSASQVKAEFIKLCHEDKFMKAVTTGTGKKYSVVARFSTVKEMLFDIINKQ
;
A
#
# COMPACT_ATOMS: atom_id res chain seq x y z
N MET A 1 6.08 23.63 30.67
CA MET A 1 5.95 22.24 30.17
C MET A 1 4.66 22.16 29.36
N ASN A 2 4.75 22.04 28.01
CA ASN A 2 3.56 21.99 27.17
C ASN A 2 3.02 20.55 27.15
N THR A 3 1.89 20.33 27.81
CA THR A 3 1.25 19.02 27.90
C THR A 3 0.17 18.86 26.82
N LEU A 4 0.27 17.83 25.99
CA LEU A 4 -0.77 17.50 25.02
C LEU A 4 -2.02 17.00 25.74
N ARG A 5 -3.16 17.65 25.52
CA ARG A 5 -4.45 17.23 26.09
C ARG A 5 -5.01 16.02 25.34
N LYS A 6 -5.81 15.16 26.00
CA LYS A 6 -6.50 14.05 25.35
C LYS A 6 -7.37 14.50 24.16
N THR A 7 -7.94 15.68 24.24
CA THR A 7 -8.78 16.32 23.20
C THR A 7 -8.00 16.89 22.01
N THR A 8 -6.66 16.93 22.05
CA THR A 8 -5.86 17.41 20.91
C THR A 8 -6.08 16.52 19.69
N PRO A 9 -6.42 17.05 18.51
CA PRO A 9 -6.58 16.25 17.29
C PRO A 9 -5.34 15.40 16.98
N ASN A 10 -5.52 14.20 16.49
CA ASN A 10 -4.40 13.27 16.20
C ASN A 10 -3.42 13.83 15.18
N GLU A 11 -3.90 14.64 14.23
CA GLU A 11 -3.06 15.35 13.25
C GLU A 11 -2.07 16.30 13.93
N VAL A 12 -2.56 17.09 14.89
CA VAL A 12 -1.73 18.02 15.67
C VAL A 12 -0.72 17.26 16.54
N LYS A 13 -1.16 16.16 17.16
CA LYS A 13 -0.25 15.29 17.94
C LYS A 13 0.87 14.74 17.06
N PHE A 14 0.53 14.28 15.84
CA PHE A 14 1.50 13.76 14.90
C PHE A 14 2.55 14.79 14.49
N ILE A 15 2.11 16.02 14.14
CA ILE A 15 3.00 17.12 13.76
C ILE A 15 3.93 17.50 14.93
N ILE A 16 3.39 17.64 16.15
CA ILE A 16 4.19 17.96 17.33
C ILE A 16 5.20 16.86 17.61
N PHE A 17 4.76 15.59 17.56
CA PHE A 17 5.63 14.44 17.80
C PHE A 17 6.75 14.36 16.76
N GLN A 18 6.44 14.65 15.49
CA GLN A 18 7.42 14.72 14.42
C GLN A 18 8.47 15.82 14.67
N ARG A 19 8.06 17.00 15.16
CA ARG A 19 8.98 18.11 15.47
C ARG A 19 9.86 17.83 16.68
N VAL A 20 9.35 17.14 17.69
CA VAL A 20 10.13 16.79 18.91
C VAL A 20 11.08 15.62 18.65
N ASN A 21 10.81 14.81 17.62
CA ASN A 21 11.56 13.60 17.29
C ASN A 21 12.86 13.92 16.52
N THR A 22 13.67 14.86 17.02
CA THR A 22 14.90 15.32 16.35
C THR A 22 16.17 14.93 17.10
N ALA A 23 16.07 14.38 18.31
CA ALA A 23 17.20 13.99 19.13
C ALA A 23 17.47 12.47 18.99
N GLY A 24 18.73 12.10 18.82
CA GLY A 24 19.16 10.70 18.65
C GLY A 24 18.81 10.15 17.26
N GLU A 25 18.41 8.89 17.19
CA GLU A 25 17.90 8.26 15.96
C GLU A 25 16.40 8.54 15.81
N PRO A 26 15.97 9.39 14.86
CA PRO A 26 14.57 9.78 14.75
C PRO A 26 13.67 8.58 14.40
N LEU A 27 12.47 8.54 14.99
CA LEU A 27 11.45 7.56 14.64
C LEU A 27 11.01 7.75 13.18
N LYS A 28 10.84 6.64 12.47
CA LYS A 28 10.23 6.67 11.13
C LYS A 28 8.74 6.99 11.22
N PRO A 29 8.12 7.51 10.12
CA PRO A 29 6.70 7.87 10.14
C PRO A 29 5.77 6.76 10.62
N GLN A 30 6.06 5.49 10.29
CA GLN A 30 5.22 4.37 10.75
C GLN A 30 5.39 4.07 12.24
N GLU A 31 6.59 4.24 12.80
CA GLU A 31 6.82 4.10 14.24
C GLU A 31 6.04 5.17 15.02
N MET A 32 6.03 6.41 14.50
CA MET A 32 5.22 7.49 15.06
C MET A 32 3.70 7.20 14.96
N ARG A 33 3.23 6.73 13.80
CA ARG A 33 1.82 6.34 13.62
C ARG A 33 1.42 5.23 14.57
N HIS A 34 2.27 4.23 14.74
CA HIS A 34 2.04 3.14 15.68
C HIS A 34 1.94 3.65 17.13
N ALA A 35 2.84 4.54 17.55
CA ALA A 35 2.83 5.12 18.89
C ALA A 35 1.56 5.94 19.17
N LEU A 36 1.08 6.70 18.19
CA LEU A 36 -0.07 7.60 18.33
C LEU A 36 -1.43 6.94 18.15
N ASN A 37 -1.47 5.77 17.48
CA ASN A 37 -2.71 5.05 17.18
C ASN A 37 -2.67 3.64 17.80
N GLN A 38 -2.42 3.57 19.11
CA GLN A 38 -2.49 2.31 19.86
C GLN A 38 -3.91 1.76 19.86
N GLY A 39 -4.06 0.43 19.98
CA GLY A 39 -5.35 -0.24 20.03
C GLY A 39 -5.58 -1.20 18.87
N PRO A 40 -6.84 -1.45 18.48
CA PRO A 40 -7.18 -2.42 17.45
C PRO A 40 -6.48 -2.20 16.10
N ALA A 41 -6.30 -0.93 15.68
CA ALA A 41 -5.62 -0.61 14.42
C ALA A 41 -4.16 -1.06 14.43
N ALA A 42 -3.40 -0.80 15.50
CA ALA A 42 -2.01 -1.19 15.60
C ALA A 42 -1.82 -2.71 15.52
N LEU A 43 -2.69 -3.46 16.21
CA LEU A 43 -2.70 -4.93 16.18
C LEU A 43 -3.12 -5.46 14.80
N PHE A 44 -4.10 -4.83 14.19
CA PHE A 44 -4.58 -5.21 12.85
C PHE A 44 -3.52 -4.99 11.77
N ILE A 45 -2.85 -3.84 11.76
CA ILE A 45 -1.75 -3.56 10.82
C ILE A 45 -0.61 -4.57 11.01
N LYS A 46 -0.28 -4.93 12.25
CA LYS A 46 0.69 -6.01 12.53
C LYS A 46 0.24 -7.33 11.91
N LYS A 47 -1.03 -7.74 12.12
CA LYS A 47 -1.60 -8.96 11.55
C LYS A 47 -1.51 -8.99 10.02
N LEU A 48 -1.76 -7.86 9.34
CA LEU A 48 -1.59 -7.75 7.88
C LEU A 48 -0.13 -7.91 7.46
N ALA A 49 0.81 -7.29 8.17
CA ALA A 49 2.24 -7.40 7.89
C ALA A 49 2.77 -8.85 8.06
N GLU A 50 2.13 -9.65 8.90
CA GLU A 50 2.43 -11.06 9.12
C GLU A 50 1.74 -12.01 8.13
N ASN A 51 0.92 -11.49 7.19
CA ASN A 51 0.22 -12.30 6.19
C ASN A 51 1.22 -13.04 5.31
N GLU A 52 0.96 -14.35 5.10
CA GLU A 52 1.87 -15.23 4.38
C GLU A 52 2.04 -14.84 2.91
N TYR A 53 0.93 -14.49 2.22
CA TYR A 53 1.01 -14.08 0.81
C TYR A 53 1.69 -12.72 0.64
N PHE A 54 1.53 -11.80 1.58
CA PHE A 54 2.30 -10.56 1.59
C PHE A 54 3.80 -10.84 1.66
N ARG A 55 4.22 -11.72 2.56
CA ARG A 55 5.63 -12.11 2.70
C ARG A 55 6.14 -12.82 1.46
N LYS A 56 5.37 -13.75 0.87
CA LYS A 56 5.71 -14.44 -0.38
C LYS A 56 5.82 -13.46 -1.55
N ALA A 57 4.82 -12.60 -1.77
CA ALA A 57 4.80 -11.62 -2.86
C ALA A 57 5.91 -10.57 -2.74
N THR A 58 6.38 -10.30 -1.54
CA THR A 58 7.54 -9.42 -1.28
C THR A 58 8.86 -10.18 -1.18
N ASN A 59 8.86 -11.49 -1.45
CA ASN A 59 10.02 -12.38 -1.33
C ASN A 59 10.73 -12.22 0.02
N TYR A 60 9.98 -12.05 1.11
CA TYR A 60 10.51 -11.86 2.48
C TYR A 60 11.53 -10.69 2.60
N ARG A 61 11.52 -9.73 1.65
CA ARG A 61 12.48 -8.62 1.61
C ARG A 61 12.04 -7.41 2.42
N ILE A 62 10.77 -7.32 2.79
CA ILE A 62 10.27 -6.25 3.66
C ILE A 62 10.46 -6.69 5.10
N GLN A 63 11.32 -5.96 5.80
CA GLN A 63 11.71 -6.31 7.17
C GLN A 63 10.77 -5.65 8.19
N SER A 64 10.62 -6.32 9.34
CA SER A 64 9.92 -5.74 10.50
C SER A 64 10.76 -4.68 11.23
N LEU A 65 12.07 -4.61 10.93
CA LEU A 65 12.96 -3.58 11.47
C LEU A 65 12.40 -2.20 11.11
N ARG A 66 12.29 -1.33 12.12
CA ARG A 66 11.73 0.02 11.96
C ARG A 66 10.31 0.03 11.37
N MET A 67 9.54 -1.05 11.58
CA MET A 67 8.13 -1.21 11.14
C MET A 67 7.91 -1.02 9.62
N GLU A 68 8.88 -1.37 8.78
CA GLU A 68 8.74 -1.21 7.34
C GLU A 68 7.61 -2.08 6.77
N ASP A 69 7.49 -3.31 7.24
CA ASP A 69 6.39 -4.24 6.91
C ASP A 69 5.02 -3.65 7.25
N ARG A 70 4.91 -3.01 8.42
CA ARG A 70 3.69 -2.33 8.86
C ARG A 70 3.41 -1.06 8.07
N ASP A 71 4.44 -0.37 7.55
CA ASP A 71 4.25 0.78 6.66
C ASP A 71 3.56 0.35 5.36
N PHE A 72 3.98 -0.77 4.76
CA PHE A 72 3.30 -1.35 3.59
C PHE A 72 1.85 -1.75 3.90
N ALA A 73 1.62 -2.46 5.00
CA ALA A 73 0.28 -2.86 5.41
C ALA A 73 -0.64 -1.66 5.65
N ASN A 74 -0.14 -0.61 6.32
CA ASN A 74 -0.90 0.61 6.56
C ASN A 74 -1.18 1.40 5.27
N ARG A 75 -0.23 1.43 4.32
CA ARG A 75 -0.44 2.02 2.99
C ARG A 75 -1.58 1.35 2.25
N PHE A 76 -1.59 0.01 2.24
CA PHE A 76 -2.72 -0.74 1.65
C PHE A 76 -4.04 -0.33 2.29
N VAL A 77 -4.16 -0.42 3.62
CA VAL A 77 -5.40 -0.07 4.32
C VAL A 77 -5.82 1.36 4.00
N ALA A 78 -4.90 2.31 4.09
CA ALA A 78 -5.20 3.72 3.87
C ALA A 78 -5.79 3.97 2.48
N PHE A 79 -5.18 3.43 1.42
CA PHE A 79 -5.69 3.58 0.06
C PHE A 79 -6.92 2.73 -0.21
N TYR A 80 -7.02 1.54 0.36
CA TYR A 80 -8.18 0.67 0.16
C TYR A 80 -9.48 1.31 0.67
N ILE A 81 -9.45 1.91 1.87
CA ILE A 81 -10.64 2.52 2.48
C ILE A 81 -10.79 4.01 2.20
N GLY A 82 -9.72 4.72 1.82
CA GLY A 82 -9.71 6.18 1.76
C GLY A 82 -9.26 6.79 0.44
N TYR A 83 -8.97 6.02 -0.61
CA TYR A 83 -8.42 6.53 -1.88
C TYR A 83 -9.15 7.78 -2.41
N LYS A 84 -10.49 7.78 -2.39
CA LYS A 84 -11.31 8.90 -2.88
C LYS A 84 -11.08 10.21 -2.11
N CYS A 85 -10.64 10.12 -0.86
CA CYS A 85 -10.39 11.26 0.02
C CYS A 85 -8.92 11.70 0.03
N TYR A 86 -8.06 11.11 -0.83
CA TYR A 86 -6.65 11.46 -0.86
C TYR A 86 -6.42 12.88 -1.42
N SER A 87 -5.77 13.74 -0.63
CA SER A 87 -5.54 15.16 -0.97
C SER A 87 -4.11 15.48 -1.40
N GLY A 88 -3.14 14.58 -1.15
CA GLY A 88 -1.72 14.79 -1.48
C GLY A 88 -0.77 14.75 -0.28
N GLU A 89 -1.30 14.78 0.94
CA GLU A 89 -0.54 14.74 2.19
C GLU A 89 -0.50 13.31 2.75
N LEU A 90 0.45 12.49 2.26
CA LEU A 90 0.47 11.06 2.50
C LEU A 90 0.50 10.67 3.98
N ASP A 91 1.37 11.32 4.77
CA ASP A 91 1.54 10.97 6.19
C ASP A 91 0.30 11.30 7.01
N ASN A 92 -0.31 12.46 6.76
CA ASN A 92 -1.56 12.85 7.38
C ASN A 92 -2.70 11.93 6.96
N PHE A 93 -2.80 11.62 5.67
CA PHE A 93 -3.77 10.67 5.13
C PHE A 93 -3.68 9.30 5.80
N MET A 94 -2.49 8.70 5.87
CA MET A 94 -2.29 7.40 6.50
C MET A 94 -2.62 7.42 7.99
N ASN A 95 -2.29 8.49 8.69
CA ASN A 95 -2.61 8.68 10.10
C ASN A 95 -4.13 8.78 10.32
N THR A 96 -4.82 9.55 9.49
CA THR A 96 -6.29 9.69 9.51
C THR A 96 -6.97 8.34 9.27
N GLN A 97 -6.53 7.56 8.27
CA GLN A 97 -7.12 6.26 8.00
C GLN A 97 -6.85 5.24 9.12
N MET A 98 -5.69 5.30 9.77
CA MET A 98 -5.39 4.48 10.94
C MET A 98 -6.29 4.84 12.14
N GLY A 99 -6.61 6.12 12.31
CA GLY A 99 -7.61 6.57 13.29
C GLY A 99 -9.01 6.02 12.99
N ARG A 100 -9.44 6.05 11.72
CA ARG A 100 -10.71 5.41 11.30
C ARG A 100 -10.72 3.91 11.56
N LEU A 101 -9.61 3.21 11.27
CA LEU A 101 -9.48 1.78 11.52
C LEU A 101 -9.68 1.40 13.00
N ASN A 102 -9.30 2.28 13.93
CA ASN A 102 -9.56 2.09 15.37
C ASN A 102 -11.05 2.13 15.71
N GLN A 103 -11.85 2.85 14.93
CA GLN A 103 -13.30 2.98 15.15
C GLN A 103 -14.11 1.86 14.47
N MET A 104 -13.50 1.10 13.59
CA MET A 104 -14.15 0.01 12.86
C MET A 104 -14.44 -1.18 13.80
N THR A 105 -15.51 -1.91 13.48
CA THR A 105 -15.83 -3.18 14.12
C THR A 105 -14.82 -4.28 13.73
N ALA A 106 -14.85 -5.39 14.46
CA ALA A 106 -14.02 -6.56 14.12
C ALA A 106 -14.37 -7.11 12.71
N ASP A 107 -15.66 -7.10 12.35
CA ASP A 107 -16.14 -7.61 11.06
C ASP A 107 -15.69 -6.71 9.90
N GLU A 108 -15.74 -5.39 10.06
CA GLU A 108 -15.23 -4.46 9.05
C GLU A 108 -13.73 -4.64 8.84
N ARG A 109 -12.95 -4.79 9.92
CA ARG A 109 -11.52 -5.09 9.80
C ARG A 109 -11.28 -6.46 9.15
N ASN A 110 -12.12 -7.46 9.44
CA ASN A 110 -11.99 -8.78 8.80
C ASN A 110 -12.25 -8.72 7.29
N LYS A 111 -13.21 -7.91 6.82
CA LYS A 111 -13.42 -7.67 5.38
C LYS A 111 -12.15 -7.09 4.72
N ILE A 112 -11.50 -6.13 5.38
CA ILE A 112 -10.23 -5.56 4.90
C ILE A 112 -9.12 -6.63 4.87
N TYR A 113 -9.04 -7.49 5.90
CA TYR A 113 -8.08 -8.58 5.95
C TYR A 113 -8.27 -9.55 4.76
N MET A 114 -9.50 -9.96 4.49
CA MET A 114 -9.81 -10.84 3.36
C MET A 114 -9.49 -10.21 2.01
N ALA A 115 -9.77 -8.92 1.85
CA ALA A 115 -9.41 -8.17 0.63
C ALA A 115 -7.88 -8.10 0.44
N PHE A 116 -7.15 -7.85 1.52
CA PHE A 116 -5.68 -7.86 1.51
C PHE A 116 -5.12 -9.24 1.16
N ASP A 117 -5.58 -10.28 1.85
CA ASP A 117 -5.11 -11.66 1.64
C ASP A 117 -5.33 -12.12 0.19
N LYS A 118 -6.56 -11.92 -0.34
CA LYS A 118 -6.90 -12.24 -1.73
C LYS A 118 -6.05 -11.46 -2.73
N SER A 119 -5.82 -10.17 -2.46
CA SER A 119 -4.97 -9.34 -3.31
C SER A 119 -3.51 -9.81 -3.30
N MET A 120 -2.94 -10.06 -2.12
CA MET A 120 -1.57 -10.53 -2.00
C MET A 120 -1.38 -11.90 -2.66
N LYS A 121 -2.35 -12.81 -2.48
CA LYS A 121 -2.38 -14.12 -3.15
C LYS A 121 -2.36 -13.96 -4.67
N CYS A 122 -3.26 -13.14 -5.22
CA CYS A 122 -3.33 -12.87 -6.65
C CYS A 122 -2.02 -12.25 -7.18
N CYS A 123 -1.47 -11.23 -6.50
CA CYS A 123 -0.19 -10.65 -6.85
C CYS A 123 0.94 -11.69 -6.87
N TYR A 124 0.99 -12.56 -5.87
CA TYR A 124 1.97 -13.63 -5.83
C TYR A 124 1.78 -14.65 -6.96
N GLN A 125 0.55 -15.07 -7.24
CA GLN A 125 0.26 -16.02 -8.32
C GLN A 125 0.65 -15.47 -9.70
N ILE A 126 0.44 -14.17 -9.94
CA ILE A 126 0.78 -13.52 -11.21
C ILE A 126 2.27 -13.23 -11.30
N PHE A 127 2.85 -12.53 -10.32
CA PHE A 127 4.17 -11.93 -10.43
C PHE A 127 5.28 -12.72 -9.70
N GLN A 128 4.91 -13.67 -8.84
CA GLN A 128 5.83 -14.40 -7.98
C GLN A 128 6.70 -13.38 -7.17
N GLU A 129 8.00 -13.59 -7.10
CA GLU A 129 8.96 -12.74 -6.40
C GLU A 129 9.20 -11.38 -7.07
N ASP A 130 8.65 -11.15 -8.27
CA ASP A 130 8.74 -9.88 -8.99
C ASP A 130 7.59 -8.91 -8.65
N ALA A 131 6.66 -9.33 -7.80
CA ALA A 131 5.55 -8.48 -7.40
C ALA A 131 6.04 -7.15 -6.82
N PHE A 132 5.32 -6.09 -7.15
CA PHE A 132 5.56 -4.72 -6.67
C PHE A 132 6.90 -4.09 -7.09
N ARG A 133 7.55 -4.64 -8.12
CA ARG A 133 8.82 -4.14 -8.66
C ARG A 133 8.59 -3.49 -10.01
N LYS A 134 9.30 -2.40 -10.27
CA LYS A 134 9.37 -1.85 -11.64
C LYS A 134 10.20 -2.79 -12.50
N ARG A 135 9.67 -3.17 -13.66
CA ARG A 135 10.34 -4.05 -14.64
C ARG A 135 10.32 -3.39 -15.99
N LEU A 136 11.48 -3.28 -16.63
CA LEU A 136 11.61 -2.75 -18.00
C LEU A 136 11.79 -3.88 -19.01
N ASP A 137 12.29 -5.03 -18.55
CA ASP A 137 12.43 -6.24 -19.35
C ASP A 137 12.24 -7.49 -18.48
N ILE A 138 11.85 -8.59 -19.09
CA ILE A 138 11.63 -9.87 -18.39
C ILE A 138 12.94 -10.44 -17.81
N HIS A 139 14.08 -10.11 -18.42
CA HIS A 139 15.41 -10.56 -18.01
C HIS A 139 16.13 -9.54 -17.10
N ASP A 140 15.51 -8.39 -16.83
CA ASP A 140 16.08 -7.38 -15.93
C ASP A 140 16.42 -7.95 -14.54
N ARG A 141 17.53 -7.47 -13.96
CA ARG A 141 17.80 -7.69 -12.54
C ARG A 141 16.63 -7.17 -11.70
N ARG A 142 16.25 -7.93 -10.68
CA ARG A 142 15.17 -7.52 -9.77
C ARG A 142 15.49 -6.19 -9.10
N LYS A 143 14.66 -5.19 -9.38
CA LYS A 143 14.71 -3.88 -8.72
C LYS A 143 14.11 -3.96 -7.31
N PRO A 144 14.42 -3.02 -6.43
CA PRO A 144 13.77 -2.93 -5.12
C PRO A 144 12.25 -2.86 -5.23
N ILE A 145 11.56 -3.35 -4.20
CA ILE A 145 10.10 -3.22 -4.09
C ILE A 145 9.75 -1.74 -4.01
N SER A 146 8.78 -1.32 -4.82
CA SER A 146 8.31 0.05 -4.90
C SER A 146 7.01 0.22 -4.13
N LYS A 147 7.00 1.09 -3.11
CA LYS A 147 5.79 1.41 -2.34
C LYS A 147 4.66 1.96 -3.23
N SER A 148 5.00 2.76 -4.23
CA SER A 148 4.01 3.34 -5.14
C SER A 148 3.41 2.32 -6.12
N VAL A 149 4.20 1.35 -6.57
CA VAL A 149 3.69 0.20 -7.34
C VAL A 149 2.83 -0.70 -6.44
N PHE A 150 3.31 -0.99 -5.23
CA PHE A 150 2.54 -1.74 -4.24
C PHE A 150 1.17 -1.11 -3.99
N ASP A 151 1.11 0.21 -3.72
CA ASP A 151 -0.16 0.91 -3.49
C ASP A 151 -1.16 0.69 -4.64
N SER A 152 -0.74 1.02 -5.87
CA SER A 152 -1.65 1.00 -7.02
C SER A 152 -2.01 -0.41 -7.47
N LEU A 153 -1.06 -1.35 -7.46
CA LEU A 153 -1.33 -2.71 -7.91
C LEU A 153 -2.17 -3.49 -6.89
N SER A 154 -1.73 -3.51 -5.63
CA SER A 154 -2.42 -4.30 -4.60
C SER A 154 -3.84 -3.83 -4.33
N VAL A 155 -4.06 -2.51 -4.29
CA VAL A 155 -5.38 -1.96 -3.98
C VAL A 155 -6.34 -2.12 -5.17
N ASN A 156 -5.90 -1.90 -6.41
CA ASN A 156 -6.75 -2.17 -7.57
C ASN A 156 -7.16 -3.65 -7.66
N ILE A 157 -6.23 -4.59 -7.41
CA ILE A 157 -6.56 -6.02 -7.35
C ILE A 157 -7.51 -6.36 -6.18
N ALA A 158 -7.37 -5.66 -5.04
CA ALA A 158 -8.27 -5.87 -3.91
C ALA A 158 -9.73 -5.45 -4.18
N TRP A 159 -9.94 -4.49 -5.08
CA TRP A 159 -11.28 -4.02 -5.46
C TRP A 159 -11.98 -4.92 -6.50
N LEU A 160 -11.27 -5.85 -7.11
CA LEU A 160 -11.83 -6.81 -8.06
C LEU A 160 -12.66 -7.88 -7.37
N THR A 161 -13.58 -8.51 -8.13
CA THR A 161 -14.28 -9.73 -7.69
C THR A 161 -13.36 -10.95 -7.68
N ASP A 162 -13.80 -12.06 -7.11
CA ASP A 162 -13.02 -13.32 -7.12
C ASP A 162 -12.87 -13.85 -8.55
N GLU A 163 -13.91 -13.72 -9.38
CA GLU A 163 -13.93 -14.11 -10.78
C GLU A 163 -12.89 -13.31 -11.59
N GLU A 164 -12.89 -11.98 -11.44
CA GLU A 164 -11.93 -11.09 -12.11
C GLU A 164 -10.48 -11.39 -11.70
N ARG A 165 -10.23 -11.64 -10.40
CA ARG A 165 -8.89 -12.06 -9.93
C ARG A 165 -8.46 -13.40 -10.53
N ASN A 166 -9.37 -14.36 -10.60
CA ASN A 166 -9.07 -15.66 -11.20
C ASN A 166 -8.73 -15.52 -12.69
N GLU A 167 -9.41 -14.62 -13.40
CA GLU A 167 -9.13 -14.35 -14.81
C GLU A 167 -7.73 -13.74 -14.99
N LEU A 168 -7.34 -12.77 -14.14
CA LEU A 168 -5.98 -12.23 -14.16
C LEU A 168 -4.92 -13.30 -13.88
N VAL A 169 -5.20 -14.25 -12.98
CA VAL A 169 -4.27 -15.33 -12.67
C VAL A 169 -4.10 -16.29 -13.86
N LYS A 170 -5.19 -16.63 -14.58
CA LYS A 170 -5.12 -17.42 -15.83
C LYS A 170 -4.30 -16.69 -16.89
N SER A 171 -4.44 -15.37 -16.97
CA SER A 171 -3.77 -14.49 -17.93
C SER A 171 -2.42 -13.94 -17.41
N ALA A 172 -1.78 -14.60 -16.42
CA ALA A 172 -0.61 -14.09 -15.72
C ALA A 172 0.54 -13.62 -16.64
N SER A 173 0.80 -14.35 -17.73
CA SER A 173 1.84 -13.97 -18.71
C SER A 173 1.50 -12.66 -19.41
N GLN A 174 0.23 -12.46 -19.78
CA GLN A 174 -0.25 -11.22 -20.39
C GLN A 174 -0.18 -10.06 -19.39
N VAL A 175 -0.62 -10.26 -18.15
CA VAL A 175 -0.53 -9.24 -17.08
C VAL A 175 0.91 -8.76 -16.89
N LYS A 176 1.88 -9.69 -16.86
CA LYS A 176 3.31 -9.34 -16.76
C LYS A 176 3.77 -8.52 -17.96
N ALA A 177 3.42 -8.94 -19.18
CA ALA A 177 3.80 -8.25 -20.40
C ALA A 177 3.24 -6.82 -20.45
N GLU A 178 1.95 -6.66 -20.16
CA GLU A 178 1.32 -5.34 -20.14
C GLU A 178 1.86 -4.45 -19.00
N PHE A 179 2.18 -5.03 -17.84
CA PHE A 179 2.82 -4.28 -16.76
C PHE A 179 4.25 -3.82 -17.13
N ILE A 180 5.01 -4.60 -17.89
CA ILE A 180 6.31 -4.18 -18.42
C ILE A 180 6.13 -3.02 -19.40
N LYS A 181 5.17 -3.10 -20.34
CA LYS A 181 4.85 -1.99 -21.25
C LYS A 181 4.49 -0.72 -20.47
N LEU A 182 3.63 -0.87 -19.45
CA LEU A 182 3.27 0.22 -18.57
C LEU A 182 4.48 0.87 -17.89
N CYS A 183 5.49 0.09 -17.50
CA CYS A 183 6.74 0.60 -16.94
C CYS A 183 7.59 1.40 -17.97
N HIS A 184 7.35 1.30 -19.28
CA HIS A 184 7.97 2.12 -20.30
C HIS A 184 7.22 3.45 -20.54
N GLU A 185 5.99 3.59 -20.06
CA GLU A 185 5.25 4.84 -20.20
C GLU A 185 5.77 5.90 -19.24
N ASP A 186 6.21 7.03 -19.79
CA ASP A 186 6.73 8.18 -19.03
C ASP A 186 5.78 8.64 -17.92
N LYS A 187 4.49 8.69 -18.22
CA LYS A 187 3.45 9.12 -17.27
C LYS A 187 3.40 8.23 -16.04
N PHE A 188 3.38 6.92 -16.25
CA PHE A 188 3.37 5.94 -15.17
C PHE A 188 4.69 5.95 -14.41
N MET A 189 5.83 5.90 -15.12
CA MET A 189 7.14 5.90 -14.48
C MET A 189 7.40 7.14 -13.64
N LYS A 190 7.01 8.33 -14.09
CA LYS A 190 7.06 9.55 -13.28
C LYS A 190 6.19 9.43 -12.02
N ALA A 191 4.97 8.90 -12.16
CA ALA A 191 4.03 8.74 -11.04
C ALA A 191 4.50 7.75 -9.95
N VAL A 192 5.34 6.75 -10.31
CA VAL A 192 5.89 5.76 -9.37
C VAL A 192 7.33 6.03 -8.92
N THR A 193 7.95 7.12 -9.42
CA THR A 193 9.35 7.43 -9.12
C THR A 193 9.53 8.79 -8.46
N THR A 194 8.82 9.83 -8.92
CA THR A 194 9.04 11.21 -8.49
C THR A 194 7.76 11.82 -7.94
N GLY A 195 7.84 12.45 -6.76
CA GLY A 195 6.68 13.08 -6.14
C GLY A 195 5.52 12.10 -5.90
N THR A 196 5.84 10.87 -5.55
CA THR A 196 4.89 9.74 -5.47
C THR A 196 3.75 9.95 -4.47
N GLY A 197 3.92 10.87 -3.50
CA GLY A 197 2.87 11.31 -2.56
C GLY A 197 1.98 12.43 -3.09
N LYS A 198 2.28 13.06 -4.23
CA LYS A 198 1.43 14.11 -4.77
C LYS A 198 0.12 13.52 -5.33
N LYS A 199 -1.00 14.24 -5.17
CA LYS A 199 -2.32 13.77 -5.58
C LYS A 199 -2.34 13.32 -7.04
N TYR A 200 -1.78 14.11 -7.96
CA TYR A 200 -1.75 13.77 -9.38
C TYR A 200 -0.97 12.47 -9.68
N SER A 201 0.15 12.23 -8.95
CA SER A 201 0.93 10.98 -9.11
C SER A 201 0.14 9.77 -8.61
N VAL A 202 -0.57 9.91 -7.48
CA VAL A 202 -1.43 8.85 -6.95
C VAL A 202 -2.56 8.55 -7.93
N VAL A 203 -3.28 9.56 -8.39
CA VAL A 203 -4.38 9.38 -9.36
C VAL A 203 -3.84 8.74 -10.65
N ALA A 204 -2.75 9.23 -11.21
CA ALA A 204 -2.18 8.70 -12.44
C ALA A 204 -1.85 7.20 -12.32
N ARG A 205 -1.08 6.78 -11.29
CA ARG A 205 -0.69 5.37 -11.16
C ARG A 205 -1.87 4.43 -10.86
N PHE A 206 -2.86 4.92 -10.10
CA PHE A 206 -4.05 4.12 -9.80
C PHE A 206 -4.95 3.94 -11.03
N SER A 207 -5.20 5.02 -11.80
CA SER A 207 -6.02 4.92 -13.02
C SER A 207 -5.35 4.06 -14.07
N THR A 208 -4.05 4.27 -14.34
CA THR A 208 -3.35 3.51 -15.38
C THR A 208 -3.26 2.02 -15.05
N VAL A 209 -2.99 1.65 -13.79
CA VAL A 209 -3.01 0.24 -13.36
C VAL A 209 -4.43 -0.33 -13.48
N LYS A 210 -5.45 0.43 -13.08
CA LYS A 210 -6.84 0.02 -13.21
C LYS A 210 -7.19 -0.27 -14.67
N GLU A 211 -6.92 0.66 -15.58
CA GLU A 211 -7.17 0.52 -17.02
C GLU A 211 -6.47 -0.74 -17.58
N MET A 212 -5.19 -0.93 -17.29
CA MET A 212 -4.43 -2.13 -17.72
C MET A 212 -5.11 -3.44 -17.25
N LEU A 213 -5.54 -3.52 -15.98
CA LEU A 213 -6.18 -4.72 -15.45
C LEU A 213 -7.55 -4.97 -16.11
N PHE A 214 -8.37 -3.94 -16.27
CA PHE A 214 -9.67 -4.04 -16.91
C PHE A 214 -9.59 -4.40 -18.39
N ASP A 215 -8.61 -3.88 -19.11
CA ASP A 215 -8.38 -4.23 -20.51
C ASP A 215 -8.06 -5.71 -20.70
N ILE A 216 -7.37 -6.32 -19.74
CA ILE A 216 -7.06 -7.77 -19.78
C ILE A 216 -8.31 -8.60 -19.47
N ILE A 217 -9.08 -8.19 -18.46
CA ILE A 217 -10.30 -8.89 -18.05
C ILE A 217 -11.37 -8.87 -19.17
N ASN A 218 -11.53 -7.72 -19.86
CA ASN A 218 -12.60 -7.52 -20.85
C ASN A 218 -12.24 -7.97 -22.28
N LYS A 219 -10.98 -8.37 -22.56
CA LYS A 219 -10.54 -8.85 -23.88
C LYS A 219 -10.77 -10.36 -24.10
N GLN A 220 -11.41 -11.01 -23.18
CA GLN A 220 -11.84 -12.41 -23.26
C GLN A 220 -13.34 -12.49 -23.47
#